data_91473cdad2deacce7e2686450efec57f
#
_entry.id   91473cdad2deacce7e2686450efec57f
#
_cell.length_a   1.000
_cell.length_b   1.000
_cell.length_c   1.000
_cell.angle_alpha   90.00
_cell.angle_beta   90.00
_cell.angle_gamma   90.00
#
_symmetry.space_group_name_H-M   'P 1'
#
loop_
_entity.id
_entity.type
_entity.pdbx_description
1 polymer ?
#
loop_
_entity_poly.entity_id
_entity_poly.type
_entity_poly.pdbx_seq_one_letter_code
_entity_poly.pdbx_strand_id
1 'polypeptide(L)'
;MKSGIKISGITALLSVILTGTVAAQIGKPFIHDPSTIMECDGKYYTFGTGGGGLISEDGWTWNSGAVRPGGGVAPDAVKIGDRYYISYARGTGGHASEVYVMWTKTLDPESPDFGFKDETRVAFSDGIEDCDAIDPGFLLDPTDGRLWCCYGTYFGYIRLVELDPKTGKRVEGNEAINIAIDCEAADLEYRDGWYYLLATHGTCCDGANSTYNIVVGRSRNVTGPYLDNMGRDMLTGGGKMVLAARNRVMGPGHFGRFIVEDGVEKMSCHYEADLDLSGRSTLGILPLLWKNGWPVAGENLREGTYEIESERRGYSLELVVDFVRMAGGMRGFGRNANEPVKPVPSQELADVIDTWPTGNIGVRIGDYMTRPHQKWTITPAPDSSGYLGGPYYKIVIAGTERALAATADAEVITVPEFTGAPEQLWRIDQLTDGTYRIMPRVVPNSDKKLALISIGDSTPTLAEFDMNSDNSKWNFRAH
;
A
#
# COMPACT_ATOMS: atom_id res chain seq x y z
N MET A 1 35.00 64.08 -0.86
CA MET A 1 35.39 62.67 -1.04
C MET A 1 34.34 61.80 -0.35
N LYS A 2 33.46 61.19 -1.09
CA LYS A 2 32.44 60.25 -0.56
C LYS A 2 32.86 58.84 -0.96
N SER A 3 33.22 58.02 0.00
CA SER A 3 33.57 56.61 -0.16
C SER A 3 32.26 55.79 -0.23
N GLY A 4 32.02 55.15 -1.34
CA GLY A 4 30.90 54.24 -1.51
C GLY A 4 31.30 52.82 -1.15
N ILE A 5 30.62 52.24 -0.17
CA ILE A 5 30.75 50.85 0.23
C ILE A 5 29.87 50.03 -0.71
N LYS A 6 30.47 49.15 -1.51
CA LYS A 6 29.75 48.13 -2.27
C LYS A 6 29.40 46.98 -1.32
N ILE A 7 28.14 46.78 -1.09
CA ILE A 7 27.62 45.56 -0.44
C ILE A 7 27.44 44.51 -1.51
N SER A 8 28.28 43.47 -1.48
CA SER A 8 28.10 42.28 -2.29
C SER A 8 27.04 41.42 -1.63
N GLY A 9 25.89 41.27 -2.32
CA GLY A 9 24.84 40.36 -1.89
C GLY A 9 25.31 38.92 -2.01
N ILE A 10 25.38 38.22 -0.91
CA ILE A 10 25.53 36.78 -0.85
C ILE A 10 24.11 36.20 -1.04
N THR A 11 23.83 35.63 -2.19
CA THR A 11 22.61 34.84 -2.43
C THR A 11 22.83 33.50 -1.73
N ALA A 12 22.23 33.33 -0.57
CA ALA A 12 22.17 32.05 0.10
C ALA A 12 21.20 31.14 -0.72
N LEU A 13 21.73 30.13 -1.37
CA LEU A 13 20.94 29.03 -1.89
C LEU A 13 20.37 28.29 -0.65
N LEU A 14 19.09 28.48 -0.39
CA LEU A 14 18.36 27.61 0.53
C LEU A 14 18.20 26.26 -0.20
N SER A 15 19.02 25.30 0.16
CA SER A 15 18.76 23.90 -0.16
C SER A 15 17.55 23.46 0.66
N VAL A 16 16.37 23.46 0.04
CA VAL A 16 15.21 22.78 0.60
C VAL A 16 15.54 21.30 0.58
N ILE A 17 15.88 20.74 1.72
CA ILE A 17 15.90 19.30 1.94
C ILE A 17 14.42 18.89 1.88
N LEU A 18 13.95 18.47 0.71
CA LEU A 18 12.70 17.73 0.57
C LEU A 18 12.90 16.41 1.33
N THR A 19 12.44 16.36 2.55
CA THR A 19 12.21 15.07 3.22
C THR A 19 11.09 14.39 2.44
N GLY A 20 11.44 13.37 1.66
CA GLY A 20 10.48 12.61 0.87
C GLY A 20 9.32 12.18 1.76
N THR A 21 8.15 12.74 1.52
CA THR A 21 6.92 12.33 2.19
C THR A 21 6.58 10.93 1.71
N VAL A 22 6.21 10.04 2.62
CA VAL A 22 5.49 8.82 2.24
C VAL A 22 4.26 9.29 1.50
N ALA A 23 4.02 8.76 0.29
CA ALA A 23 2.82 9.12 -0.45
C ALA A 23 1.58 8.67 0.36
N ALA A 24 1.05 9.56 1.17
CA ALA A 24 -0.24 9.36 1.84
C ALA A 24 -1.35 9.41 0.79
N GLN A 25 -2.48 8.79 1.08
CA GLN A 25 -3.67 8.94 0.24
C GLN A 25 -3.99 10.44 0.09
N ILE A 26 -4.36 10.87 -1.12
CA ILE A 26 -4.66 12.28 -1.39
C ILE A 26 -6.16 12.60 -1.30
N GLY A 27 -6.51 13.88 -1.42
CA GLY A 27 -7.87 14.37 -1.23
C GLY A 27 -8.16 14.68 0.23
N LYS A 28 -9.16 14.02 0.78
CA LYS A 28 -9.56 14.14 2.19
C LYS A 28 -9.70 12.75 2.82
N PRO A 29 -8.61 12.00 2.97
CA PRO A 29 -8.63 10.61 3.42
C PRO A 29 -8.87 10.48 4.94
N PHE A 30 -9.65 11.38 5.51
CA PHE A 30 -9.86 11.49 6.96
C PHE A 30 -10.95 10.52 7.40
N ILE A 31 -10.57 9.54 8.17
CA ILE A 31 -11.45 8.51 8.68
C ILE A 31 -10.90 7.94 9.99
N HIS A 32 -11.79 7.51 10.86
CA HIS A 32 -11.50 6.70 12.05
C HIS A 32 -12.25 5.39 11.92
N ASP A 33 -11.66 4.28 12.31
CA ASP A 33 -12.19 2.92 12.23
C ASP A 33 -12.73 2.57 10.83
N PRO A 34 -11.88 2.54 9.78
CA PRO A 34 -12.34 2.23 8.45
C PRO A 34 -12.74 0.76 8.33
N SER A 35 -13.91 0.51 7.76
CA SER A 35 -14.31 -0.84 7.34
C SER A 35 -13.38 -1.39 6.28
N THR A 36 -13.46 -2.68 6.02
CA THR A 36 -12.93 -3.28 4.79
C THR A 36 -13.32 -2.45 3.58
N ILE A 37 -12.36 -2.16 2.68
CA ILE A 37 -12.62 -1.44 1.43
C ILE A 37 -13.40 -2.36 0.49
N MET A 38 -14.56 -1.86 0.01
CA MET A 38 -15.42 -2.57 -0.93
C MET A 38 -15.40 -1.89 -2.29
N GLU A 39 -15.35 -2.69 -3.35
CA GLU A 39 -15.57 -2.21 -4.71
C GLU A 39 -17.07 -2.35 -5.06
N CYS A 40 -17.65 -1.26 -5.59
CA CYS A 40 -18.99 -1.24 -6.11
C CYS A 40 -19.05 -0.32 -7.34
N ASP A 41 -19.47 -0.88 -8.48
CA ASP A 41 -19.64 -0.17 -9.75
C ASP A 41 -18.39 0.63 -10.19
N GLY A 42 -17.20 0.04 -10.00
CA GLY A 42 -15.90 0.62 -10.38
C GLY A 42 -15.39 1.71 -9.45
N LYS A 43 -16.04 1.91 -8.29
CA LYS A 43 -15.60 2.82 -7.23
C LYS A 43 -15.27 2.04 -5.96
N TYR A 44 -14.43 2.62 -5.12
CA TYR A 44 -14.07 2.07 -3.81
C TYR A 44 -14.79 2.82 -2.69
N TYR A 45 -15.25 2.07 -1.69
CA TYR A 45 -15.99 2.56 -0.54
C TYR A 45 -15.39 2.01 0.75
N THR A 46 -15.28 2.85 1.78
CA THR A 46 -15.01 2.43 3.15
C THR A 46 -15.83 3.28 4.12
N PHE A 47 -16.41 2.64 5.13
CA PHE A 47 -17.24 3.29 6.13
C PHE A 47 -16.42 3.51 7.40
N GLY A 48 -16.72 4.56 8.15
CA GLY A 48 -16.05 4.89 9.40
C GLY A 48 -17.01 5.10 10.55
N THR A 49 -16.42 5.33 11.71
CA THR A 49 -17.16 5.77 12.92
C THR A 49 -17.97 7.03 12.64
N GLY A 50 -19.23 7.07 13.11
CA GLY A 50 -20.14 8.18 12.92
C GLY A 50 -21.19 8.02 11.81
N GLY A 51 -21.12 6.93 11.00
CA GLY A 51 -22.12 6.61 9.96
C GLY A 51 -21.79 7.15 8.57
N GLY A 52 -20.70 7.87 8.41
CA GLY A 52 -20.15 8.30 7.13
C GLY A 52 -19.03 7.37 6.65
N GLY A 53 -18.37 7.81 5.59
CA GLY A 53 -17.20 7.10 5.04
C GLY A 53 -16.61 7.82 3.85
N LEU A 54 -15.70 7.14 3.18
CA LEU A 54 -14.95 7.66 2.04
C LEU A 54 -15.31 6.92 0.75
N ILE A 55 -15.27 7.66 -0.35
CA ILE A 55 -15.40 7.15 -1.72
C ILE A 55 -14.15 7.52 -2.51
N SER A 56 -13.72 6.62 -3.37
CA SER A 56 -12.65 6.86 -4.34
C SER A 56 -12.99 6.26 -5.70
N GLU A 57 -12.69 6.97 -6.78
CA GLU A 57 -12.84 6.46 -8.15
C GLU A 57 -11.59 5.74 -8.66
N ASP A 58 -10.45 5.96 -8.00
CA ASP A 58 -9.16 5.41 -8.43
C ASP A 58 -8.42 4.65 -7.32
N GLY A 59 -8.94 4.65 -6.08
CA GLY A 59 -8.29 4.02 -4.92
C GLY A 59 -7.11 4.80 -4.32
N TRP A 60 -6.81 5.98 -4.88
CA TRP A 60 -5.76 6.87 -4.42
C TRP A 60 -6.29 8.20 -3.89
N THR A 61 -7.26 8.78 -4.61
CA THR A 61 -7.92 10.04 -4.24
C THR A 61 -9.19 9.75 -3.47
N TRP A 62 -9.20 10.03 -2.19
CA TRP A 62 -10.33 9.73 -1.31
C TRP A 62 -11.05 10.99 -0.85
N ASN A 63 -12.37 10.96 -0.85
CA ASN A 63 -13.23 12.02 -0.36
C ASN A 63 -14.40 11.45 0.45
N SER A 64 -14.97 12.26 1.34
CA SER A 64 -16.20 11.87 2.05
C SER A 64 -17.35 11.70 1.06
N GLY A 65 -18.23 10.74 1.32
CA GLY A 65 -19.38 10.49 0.45
C GLY A 65 -20.06 9.14 0.68
N ALA A 66 -19.35 8.14 1.21
CA ALA A 66 -20.01 6.91 1.61
C ALA A 66 -20.96 7.16 2.78
N VAL A 67 -22.15 6.56 2.71
CA VAL A 67 -23.23 6.77 3.66
C VAL A 67 -23.75 5.42 4.14
N ARG A 68 -23.88 5.26 5.44
CA ARG A 68 -24.69 4.21 6.06
C ARG A 68 -25.59 4.81 7.13
N PRO A 69 -26.81 4.32 7.28
CA PRO A 69 -27.69 4.74 8.37
C PRO A 69 -27.23 4.17 9.71
N GLY A 70 -27.88 4.62 10.77
CA GLY A 70 -27.72 4.06 12.11
C GLY A 70 -26.67 4.72 12.99
N GLY A 71 -25.78 5.56 12.45
CA GLY A 71 -24.68 6.14 13.22
C GLY A 71 -23.76 5.05 13.79
N GLY A 72 -23.33 5.20 15.04
CA GLY A 72 -22.51 4.21 15.73
C GLY A 72 -21.05 4.19 15.28
N VAL A 73 -20.31 3.17 15.72
CA VAL A 73 -18.85 3.12 15.62
C VAL A 73 -18.36 1.85 14.95
N ALA A 74 -17.11 1.90 14.50
CA ALA A 74 -16.30 0.77 14.10
C ALA A 74 -17.02 -0.19 13.14
N PRO A 75 -17.40 0.24 11.95
CA PRO A 75 -18.07 -0.62 10.97
C PRO A 75 -17.10 -1.59 10.30
N ASP A 76 -17.64 -2.73 9.84
CA ASP A 76 -17.01 -3.54 8.82
C ASP A 76 -17.97 -3.87 7.68
N ALA A 77 -17.44 -4.34 6.55
CA ALA A 77 -18.19 -4.63 5.34
C ALA A 77 -17.74 -5.93 4.67
N VAL A 78 -18.73 -6.68 4.15
CA VAL A 78 -18.46 -7.88 3.34
C VAL A 78 -19.46 -7.99 2.19
N LYS A 79 -18.99 -8.39 1.00
CA LYS A 79 -19.85 -8.70 -0.14
C LYS A 79 -20.17 -10.19 -0.17
N ILE A 80 -21.46 -10.53 -0.20
CA ILE A 80 -21.93 -11.91 -0.31
C ILE A 80 -22.97 -11.96 -1.45
N GLY A 81 -22.62 -12.60 -2.54
CA GLY A 81 -23.46 -12.61 -3.73
C GLY A 81 -23.70 -11.21 -4.30
N ASP A 82 -24.97 -10.81 -4.38
CA ASP A 82 -25.41 -9.49 -4.87
C ASP A 82 -25.63 -8.46 -3.74
N ARG A 83 -25.17 -8.75 -2.50
CA ARG A 83 -25.40 -7.91 -1.33
C ARG A 83 -24.11 -7.49 -0.67
N TYR A 84 -24.11 -6.27 -0.15
CA TYR A 84 -23.11 -5.74 0.76
C TYR A 84 -23.69 -5.76 2.17
N TYR A 85 -23.12 -6.55 3.06
CA TYR A 85 -23.44 -6.57 4.48
C TYR A 85 -22.51 -5.59 5.18
N ILE A 86 -23.08 -4.76 6.04
CA ILE A 86 -22.35 -3.78 6.86
C ILE A 86 -22.68 -4.07 8.31
N SER A 87 -21.65 -4.26 9.12
CA SER A 87 -21.75 -4.30 10.58
C SER A 87 -21.35 -2.98 11.20
N TYR A 88 -21.79 -2.71 12.41
CA TYR A 88 -21.39 -1.55 13.21
C TYR A 88 -21.87 -1.70 14.64
N ALA A 89 -21.29 -0.94 15.56
CA ALA A 89 -21.69 -0.99 16.96
C ALA A 89 -22.40 0.28 17.42
N ARG A 90 -23.31 0.11 18.39
CA ARG A 90 -23.95 1.18 19.15
C ARG A 90 -23.57 1.04 20.62
N GLY A 91 -23.39 2.17 21.30
CA GLY A 91 -22.81 2.21 22.64
C GLY A 91 -21.29 2.08 22.58
N THR A 92 -20.57 2.83 23.39
CA THR A 92 -19.11 2.84 23.40
C THR A 92 -18.60 3.00 24.82
N GLY A 93 -17.50 2.32 25.13
CA GLY A 93 -16.72 2.52 26.34
C GLY A 93 -17.46 2.16 27.63
N GLY A 94 -18.29 1.13 27.60
CA GLY A 94 -19.05 0.72 28.75
C GLY A 94 -19.85 -0.57 28.53
N HIS A 95 -20.50 -0.99 29.58
CA HIS A 95 -21.15 -2.29 29.67
C HIS A 95 -22.50 -2.41 28.93
N ALA A 96 -22.84 -1.53 28.03
CA ALA A 96 -24.11 -1.59 27.28
C ALA A 96 -23.84 -1.22 25.82
N SER A 97 -23.22 -2.12 25.10
CA SER A 97 -22.92 -1.99 23.66
C SER A 97 -23.57 -3.11 22.87
N GLU A 98 -23.85 -2.85 21.61
CA GLU A 98 -24.57 -3.76 20.72
C GLU A 98 -23.98 -3.72 19.32
N VAL A 99 -23.83 -4.89 18.70
CA VAL A 99 -23.45 -5.03 17.28
C VAL A 99 -24.67 -5.27 16.43
N TYR A 100 -24.78 -4.49 15.37
CA TYR A 100 -25.83 -4.60 14.36
C TYR A 100 -25.26 -4.96 12.99
N VAL A 101 -26.07 -5.63 12.19
CA VAL A 101 -25.79 -5.96 10.79
C VAL A 101 -26.98 -5.53 9.94
N MET A 102 -26.73 -4.96 8.80
CA MET A 102 -27.70 -4.62 7.76
C MET A 102 -27.12 -4.86 6.38
N TRP A 103 -27.91 -4.84 5.33
CA TRP A 103 -27.43 -5.06 3.98
C TRP A 103 -28.03 -4.09 2.95
N THR A 104 -27.32 -3.92 1.83
CA THR A 104 -27.77 -3.16 0.66
C THR A 104 -27.31 -3.85 -0.64
N LYS A 105 -27.93 -3.52 -1.76
CA LYS A 105 -27.52 -4.01 -3.09
C LYS A 105 -26.42 -3.18 -3.74
N THR A 106 -26.31 -1.92 -3.39
CA THR A 106 -25.30 -1.00 -3.91
C THR A 106 -24.78 -0.11 -2.80
N LEU A 107 -23.54 0.33 -2.91
CA LEU A 107 -22.92 1.31 -2.01
C LEU A 107 -22.98 2.73 -2.56
N ASP A 108 -23.44 2.92 -3.81
CA ASP A 108 -23.59 4.23 -4.43
C ASP A 108 -24.86 4.93 -3.89
N PRO A 109 -24.70 6.01 -3.10
CA PRO A 109 -25.84 6.73 -2.53
C PRO A 109 -26.72 7.45 -3.58
N GLU A 110 -26.22 7.62 -4.80
CA GLU A 110 -26.99 8.22 -5.89
C GLU A 110 -27.77 7.19 -6.72
N SER A 111 -27.53 5.90 -6.50
CA SER A 111 -28.24 4.84 -7.18
C SER A 111 -29.70 4.75 -6.69
N PRO A 112 -30.69 4.52 -7.59
CA PRO A 112 -32.08 4.29 -7.21
C PRO A 112 -32.28 3.02 -6.36
N ASP A 113 -31.34 2.08 -6.42
CA ASP A 113 -31.34 0.84 -5.64
C ASP A 113 -30.66 0.97 -4.27
N PHE A 114 -30.14 2.17 -3.96
CA PHE A 114 -29.53 2.45 -2.67
C PHE A 114 -30.54 2.40 -1.53
N GLY A 115 -30.22 1.63 -0.51
CA GLY A 115 -31.05 1.55 0.69
C GLY A 115 -30.76 0.30 1.51
N PHE A 116 -30.44 0.54 2.77
CA PHE A 116 -30.13 -0.51 3.74
C PHE A 116 -31.39 -1.18 4.27
N LYS A 117 -31.34 -2.49 4.50
CA LYS A 117 -32.46 -3.34 4.87
C LYS A 117 -32.07 -4.31 5.99
N ASP A 118 -33.11 -4.79 6.68
CA ASP A 118 -33.05 -5.91 7.63
C ASP A 118 -32.02 -5.72 8.74
N GLU A 119 -31.92 -4.48 9.29
CA GLU A 119 -31.06 -4.23 10.44
C GLU A 119 -31.40 -5.20 11.56
N THR A 120 -30.40 -5.93 12.03
CA THR A 120 -30.55 -6.95 13.08
C THR A 120 -29.41 -6.87 14.08
N ARG A 121 -29.73 -7.04 15.38
CA ARG A 121 -28.72 -7.15 16.43
C ARG A 121 -28.17 -8.56 16.46
N VAL A 122 -26.83 -8.71 16.40
CA VAL A 122 -26.14 -10.00 16.39
C VAL A 122 -25.33 -10.27 17.65
N ALA A 123 -24.94 -9.22 18.39
CA ALA A 123 -24.27 -9.34 19.67
C ALA A 123 -24.64 -8.18 20.59
N PHE A 124 -24.49 -8.38 21.90
CA PHE A 124 -24.69 -7.33 22.90
C PHE A 124 -23.90 -7.65 24.17
N SER A 125 -23.55 -6.60 24.91
CA SER A 125 -23.04 -6.66 26.26
C SER A 125 -24.10 -6.12 27.20
N ASP A 126 -24.36 -6.83 28.30
CA ASP A 126 -25.40 -6.47 29.28
C ASP A 126 -24.82 -5.86 30.56
N GLY A 127 -23.48 -5.68 30.61
CA GLY A 127 -22.79 -5.15 31.78
C GLY A 127 -22.53 -6.14 32.90
N ILE A 128 -22.94 -7.39 32.74
CA ILE A 128 -22.66 -8.49 33.67
C ILE A 128 -21.39 -9.21 33.28
N GLU A 129 -21.19 -9.40 31.99
CA GLU A 129 -19.95 -9.93 31.42
C GLU A 129 -19.05 -8.77 31.01
N ASP A 130 -17.77 -8.92 31.24
CA ASP A 130 -16.71 -7.95 31.00
C ASP A 130 -16.30 -7.82 29.52
N CYS A 131 -17.28 -7.80 28.61
CA CYS A 131 -17.03 -7.78 27.18
C CYS A 131 -17.88 -6.73 26.50
N ASP A 132 -17.23 -5.72 25.94
CA ASP A 132 -17.87 -4.78 25.05
C ASP A 132 -18.24 -5.47 23.73
N ALA A 133 -19.48 -5.27 23.29
CA ALA A 133 -19.93 -5.73 21.97
C ALA A 133 -19.76 -4.58 20.95
N ILE A 134 -18.50 -4.31 20.58
CA ILE A 134 -18.11 -3.33 19.57
C ILE A 134 -17.07 -3.91 18.62
N ASP A 135 -16.62 -3.13 17.66
CA ASP A 135 -15.59 -3.47 16.66
C ASP A 135 -15.87 -4.79 15.93
N PRO A 136 -17.03 -4.92 15.26
CA PRO A 136 -17.34 -6.14 14.53
C PRO A 136 -16.49 -6.29 13.27
N GLY A 137 -15.89 -7.48 13.03
CA GLY A 137 -15.21 -7.86 11.82
C GLY A 137 -15.81 -9.13 11.19
N PHE A 138 -15.95 -9.19 9.86
CA PHE A 138 -16.55 -10.33 9.15
C PHE A 138 -15.51 -11.27 8.56
N LEU A 139 -15.84 -12.56 8.50
CA LEU A 139 -15.20 -13.54 7.62
C LEU A 139 -16.26 -14.38 6.92
N LEU A 140 -16.38 -14.26 5.61
CA LEU A 140 -17.03 -15.30 4.81
C LEU A 140 -15.99 -16.39 4.58
N ASP A 141 -16.13 -17.51 5.28
CA ASP A 141 -15.16 -18.60 5.24
C ASP A 141 -15.15 -19.26 3.86
N PRO A 142 -14.05 -19.18 3.11
CA PRO A 142 -13.99 -19.76 1.77
C PRO A 142 -13.95 -21.29 1.75
N THR A 143 -13.78 -21.93 2.92
CA THR A 143 -13.67 -23.40 3.01
C THR A 143 -15.04 -24.07 3.08
N ASP A 144 -16.03 -23.42 3.68
CA ASP A 144 -17.37 -24.01 3.90
C ASP A 144 -18.53 -23.04 3.68
N GLY A 145 -18.24 -21.76 3.40
CA GLY A 145 -19.25 -20.73 3.11
C GLY A 145 -19.97 -20.18 4.34
N ARG A 146 -19.53 -20.50 5.56
CA ARG A 146 -20.08 -19.91 6.77
C ARG A 146 -19.66 -18.44 6.91
N LEU A 147 -20.52 -17.64 7.50
CA LEU A 147 -20.22 -16.27 7.82
C LEU A 147 -19.91 -16.16 9.31
N TRP A 148 -18.75 -15.68 9.63
CA TRP A 148 -18.30 -15.42 10.99
C TRP A 148 -18.25 -13.93 11.25
N CYS A 149 -18.51 -13.54 12.50
CA CYS A 149 -18.34 -12.19 13.00
C CYS A 149 -17.56 -12.24 14.31
N CYS A 150 -16.39 -11.61 14.36
CA CYS A 150 -15.69 -11.36 15.61
C CYS A 150 -16.06 -9.95 16.12
N TYR A 151 -15.99 -9.74 17.45
CA TYR A 151 -16.25 -8.46 18.10
C TYR A 151 -15.64 -8.44 19.49
N GLY A 152 -15.43 -7.26 20.06
CA GLY A 152 -14.92 -7.08 21.41
C GLY A 152 -13.77 -6.09 21.51
N THR A 153 -13.35 -5.80 22.76
CA THR A 153 -12.26 -4.87 23.05
C THR A 153 -11.27 -5.44 24.08
N TYR A 154 -10.21 -4.66 24.34
CA TYR A 154 -9.21 -4.99 25.38
C TYR A 154 -9.76 -4.90 26.83
N PHE A 155 -11.02 -4.46 27.03
CA PHE A 155 -11.70 -4.52 28.32
C PHE A 155 -12.30 -5.89 28.63
N GLY A 156 -12.21 -6.85 27.71
CA GLY A 156 -12.71 -8.20 27.85
C GLY A 156 -12.09 -9.13 26.83
N TYR A 157 -12.94 -9.91 26.16
CA TYR A 157 -12.51 -10.87 25.14
C TYR A 157 -12.89 -10.38 23.74
N ILE A 158 -12.06 -10.70 22.76
CA ILE A 158 -12.54 -10.81 21.38
C ILE A 158 -13.31 -12.12 21.28
N ARG A 159 -14.54 -12.02 20.81
CA ARG A 159 -15.49 -13.12 20.67
C ARG A 159 -15.81 -13.37 19.20
N LEU A 160 -16.14 -14.63 18.91
CA LEU A 160 -16.52 -15.08 17.58
C LEU A 160 -17.91 -15.69 17.63
N VAL A 161 -18.80 -15.28 16.70
CA VAL A 161 -20.14 -15.82 16.53
C VAL A 161 -20.38 -16.18 15.07
N GLU A 162 -21.24 -17.16 14.81
CA GLU A 162 -21.64 -17.54 13.46
C GLU A 162 -22.91 -16.79 13.06
N LEU A 163 -22.92 -16.27 11.83
CA LEU A 163 -24.07 -15.59 11.21
C LEU A 163 -24.54 -16.40 9.99
N ASP A 164 -25.81 -16.33 9.70
CA ASP A 164 -26.37 -16.87 8.46
C ASP A 164 -25.97 -15.96 7.28
N PRO A 165 -25.20 -16.43 6.30
CA PRO A 165 -24.72 -15.62 5.17
C PRO A 165 -25.86 -15.08 4.27
N LYS A 166 -27.06 -15.63 4.35
CA LYS A 166 -28.22 -15.18 3.56
C LYS A 166 -28.96 -14.03 4.21
N THR A 167 -28.94 -13.97 5.53
CA THR A 167 -29.75 -13.02 6.31
C THR A 167 -28.93 -12.05 7.17
N GLY A 168 -27.65 -12.36 7.43
CA GLY A 168 -26.78 -11.62 8.35
C GLY A 168 -27.15 -11.82 9.82
N LYS A 169 -28.14 -12.66 10.15
CA LYS A 169 -28.57 -12.90 11.52
C LYS A 169 -27.66 -13.91 12.21
N ARG A 170 -27.54 -13.77 13.54
CA ARG A 170 -26.86 -14.78 14.36
C ARG A 170 -27.54 -16.13 14.24
N VAL A 171 -26.76 -17.19 14.11
CA VAL A 171 -27.26 -18.59 14.09
C VAL A 171 -27.72 -18.94 15.51
N GLU A 172 -28.97 -19.38 15.66
CA GLU A 172 -29.53 -19.76 16.93
C GLU A 172 -28.79 -20.96 17.56
N GLY A 173 -28.57 -20.93 18.88
CA GLY A 173 -27.93 -21.99 19.62
C GLY A 173 -26.39 -21.96 19.57
N ASN A 174 -25.79 -21.07 18.79
CA ASN A 174 -24.34 -20.89 18.78
C ASN A 174 -23.91 -19.86 19.85
N GLU A 175 -23.18 -20.35 20.86
CA GLU A 175 -22.57 -19.51 21.87
C GLU A 175 -21.36 -18.74 21.29
N ALA A 176 -21.07 -17.57 21.87
CA ALA A 176 -19.90 -16.81 21.50
C ALA A 176 -18.63 -17.50 22.01
N ILE A 177 -17.60 -17.59 21.17
CA ILE A 177 -16.32 -18.24 21.47
C ILE A 177 -15.28 -17.16 21.72
N ASN A 178 -14.58 -17.23 22.86
CA ASN A 178 -13.48 -16.32 23.15
C ASN A 178 -12.25 -16.74 22.35
N ILE A 179 -11.62 -15.79 21.62
CA ILE A 179 -10.50 -16.07 20.72
C ILE A 179 -9.25 -15.21 20.96
N ALA A 180 -9.36 -14.08 21.66
CA ALA A 180 -8.22 -13.24 22.05
C ALA A 180 -8.55 -12.35 23.25
N ILE A 181 -7.52 -11.75 23.86
CA ILE A 181 -7.59 -10.70 24.88
C ILE A 181 -6.56 -9.61 24.60
N ASP A 182 -6.66 -8.50 25.34
CA ASP A 182 -5.70 -7.39 25.31
C ASP A 182 -5.54 -6.77 23.90
N CYS A 183 -6.61 -6.76 23.14
CA CYS A 183 -6.69 -6.18 21.82
C CYS A 183 -8.14 -5.81 21.47
N GLU A 184 -8.31 -5.08 20.38
CA GLU A 184 -9.61 -4.68 19.82
C GLU A 184 -9.58 -4.62 18.29
N ALA A 185 -10.67 -4.19 17.65
CA ALA A 185 -10.76 -4.06 16.20
C ALA A 185 -10.20 -5.29 15.48
N ALA A 186 -10.71 -6.45 15.88
CA ALA A 186 -10.23 -7.73 15.37
C ALA A 186 -10.92 -8.08 14.05
N ASP A 187 -10.16 -8.64 13.12
CA ASP A 187 -10.68 -9.17 11.86
C ASP A 187 -10.02 -10.50 11.53
N LEU A 188 -10.75 -11.34 10.80
CA LEU A 188 -10.33 -12.69 10.43
C LEU A 188 -10.04 -12.77 8.94
N GLU A 189 -8.92 -13.44 8.63
CA GLU A 189 -8.51 -13.74 7.27
C GLU A 189 -8.20 -15.22 7.09
N TYR A 190 -8.48 -15.76 5.90
CA TYR A 190 -8.10 -17.12 5.54
C TYR A 190 -7.13 -17.12 4.36
N ARG A 191 -5.97 -17.79 4.53
CA ARG A 191 -5.00 -17.97 3.46
C ARG A 191 -4.22 -19.27 3.63
N ASP A 192 -4.08 -20.04 2.56
CA ASP A 192 -3.21 -21.21 2.47
C ASP A 192 -3.43 -22.24 3.60
N GLY A 193 -4.69 -22.45 3.99
CA GLY A 193 -5.08 -23.41 5.02
C GLY A 193 -4.85 -22.90 6.47
N TRP A 194 -4.68 -21.58 6.64
CA TRP A 194 -4.59 -20.93 7.94
C TRP A 194 -5.64 -19.84 8.07
N TYR A 195 -6.23 -19.74 9.24
CA TYR A 195 -6.98 -18.57 9.70
C TYR A 195 -6.03 -17.65 10.44
N TYR A 196 -6.05 -16.37 10.11
CA TYR A 196 -5.29 -15.31 10.73
C TYR A 196 -6.24 -14.39 11.47
N LEU A 197 -6.02 -14.19 12.76
CA LEU A 197 -6.72 -13.21 13.56
C LEU A 197 -5.80 -11.99 13.68
N LEU A 198 -6.13 -10.93 12.96
CA LEU A 198 -5.48 -9.63 13.10
C LEU A 198 -6.25 -8.80 14.10
N ALA A 199 -5.55 -8.09 14.97
CA ALA A 199 -6.18 -7.26 15.97
C ALA A 199 -5.31 -6.04 16.30
N THR A 200 -5.93 -5.01 16.85
CA THR A 200 -5.25 -3.79 17.27
C THR A 200 -4.93 -3.87 18.75
N HIS A 201 -3.67 -3.66 19.09
CA HIS A 201 -3.17 -3.59 20.46
C HIS A 201 -2.70 -2.18 20.77
N GLY A 202 -2.75 -1.76 22.03
CA GLY A 202 -2.30 -0.44 22.48
C GLY A 202 -3.46 0.50 22.80
N THR A 203 -3.21 1.81 22.78
CA THR A 203 -4.15 2.84 23.26
C THR A 203 -4.80 3.58 22.11
N CYS A 204 -6.15 3.53 22.04
CA CYS A 204 -7.00 4.28 21.12
C CYS A 204 -7.07 5.76 21.46
N CYS A 205 -7.45 6.55 20.47
CA CYS A 205 -8.08 7.86 20.64
C CYS A 205 -7.21 8.92 21.33
N ASP A 206 -5.89 8.78 21.25
CA ASP A 206 -4.89 9.70 21.83
C ASP A 206 -4.06 10.42 20.75
N GLY A 207 -4.54 10.42 19.51
CA GLY A 207 -3.91 11.10 18.38
C GLY A 207 -2.43 10.73 18.23
N ALA A 208 -1.55 11.73 18.25
CA ALA A 208 -0.10 11.52 18.10
C ALA A 208 0.56 10.73 19.24
N ASN A 209 -0.09 10.56 20.37
CA ASN A 209 0.40 9.77 21.50
C ASN A 209 -0.14 8.33 21.48
N SER A 210 -1.03 7.99 20.55
CA SER A 210 -1.54 6.63 20.41
C SER A 210 -0.41 5.63 20.26
N THR A 211 -0.54 4.52 20.97
CA THR A 211 0.39 3.39 20.90
C THR A 211 -0.17 2.24 20.06
N TYR A 212 -1.24 2.48 19.32
CA TYR A 212 -1.84 1.49 18.44
C TYR A 212 -0.82 0.82 17.54
N ASN A 213 -0.99 -0.46 17.39
CA ASN A 213 -0.22 -1.33 16.50
C ASN A 213 -1.09 -2.55 16.14
N ILE A 214 -0.83 -3.15 14.98
CA ILE A 214 -1.56 -4.32 14.51
C ILE A 214 -0.73 -5.57 14.80
N VAL A 215 -1.34 -6.54 15.46
CA VAL A 215 -0.75 -7.85 15.79
C VAL A 215 -1.56 -8.97 15.14
N VAL A 216 -0.96 -10.17 15.02
CA VAL A 216 -1.58 -11.33 14.40
C VAL A 216 -1.25 -12.62 15.14
N GLY A 217 -2.26 -13.47 15.28
CA GLY A 217 -2.13 -14.90 15.58
C GLY A 217 -2.72 -15.73 14.44
N ARG A 218 -2.37 -17.01 14.35
CA ARG A 218 -2.94 -17.90 13.34
C ARG A 218 -3.35 -19.26 13.91
N SER A 219 -4.33 -19.88 13.28
CA SER A 219 -4.88 -21.20 13.64
C SER A 219 -5.21 -22.02 12.40
N ARG A 220 -5.30 -23.35 12.57
CA ARG A 220 -5.88 -24.25 11.57
C ARG A 220 -7.41 -24.30 11.62
N ASN A 221 -8.00 -23.82 12.69
CA ASN A 221 -9.44 -23.78 12.90
C ASN A 221 -9.91 -22.33 13.09
N VAL A 222 -11.04 -21.98 12.52
CA VAL A 222 -11.62 -20.63 12.66
C VAL A 222 -11.92 -20.27 14.12
N THR A 223 -12.19 -21.24 14.96
CA THR A 223 -12.45 -21.07 16.39
C THR A 223 -11.18 -21.04 17.26
N GLY A 224 -9.99 -21.05 16.64
CA GLY A 224 -8.71 -21.03 17.35
C GLY A 224 -8.18 -22.42 17.76
N PRO A 225 -7.19 -22.49 18.68
CA PRO A 225 -6.48 -21.37 19.27
C PRO A 225 -5.64 -20.58 18.26
N TYR A 226 -5.56 -19.27 18.41
CA TYR A 226 -4.75 -18.38 17.58
C TYR A 226 -3.39 -18.17 18.24
N LEU A 227 -2.36 -18.75 17.67
CA LEU A 227 -1.00 -18.70 18.21
C LEU A 227 -0.14 -17.71 17.43
N ASP A 228 0.72 -16.98 18.09
CA ASP A 228 1.75 -16.16 17.47
C ASP A 228 2.95 -17.01 16.98
N ASN A 229 3.96 -16.36 16.43
CA ASN A 229 5.16 -17.03 15.92
C ASN A 229 6.07 -17.64 16.99
N MET A 230 5.81 -17.38 18.27
CA MET A 230 6.48 -17.98 19.40
C MET A 230 5.63 -19.09 20.05
N GLY A 231 4.43 -19.35 19.54
CA GLY A 231 3.49 -20.34 20.07
C GLY A 231 2.66 -19.83 21.24
N ARG A 232 2.65 -18.52 21.54
CA ARG A 232 1.82 -17.95 22.59
C ARG A 232 0.41 -17.70 22.06
N ASP A 233 -0.60 -18.13 22.81
CA ASP A 233 -2.01 -17.95 22.47
C ASP A 233 -2.44 -16.49 22.66
N MET A 234 -3.24 -15.96 21.71
CA MET A 234 -3.85 -14.63 21.82
C MET A 234 -4.82 -14.52 23.00
N LEU A 235 -5.38 -15.63 23.49
CA LEU A 235 -6.11 -15.67 24.76
C LEU A 235 -5.22 -15.44 26.01
N THR A 236 -3.91 -15.40 25.84
CA THR A 236 -2.96 -15.07 26.90
C THR A 236 -2.07 -13.87 26.54
N GLY A 237 -2.55 -13.02 25.64
CA GLY A 237 -1.86 -11.82 25.16
C GLY A 237 -0.71 -12.13 24.21
N GLY A 238 -0.78 -13.23 23.43
CA GLY A 238 0.08 -13.47 22.27
C GLY A 238 -0.24 -12.52 21.15
N GLY A 239 0.64 -12.44 20.15
CA GLY A 239 0.44 -11.65 18.95
C GLY A 239 1.78 -11.25 18.32
N LYS A 240 1.93 -11.54 17.01
CA LYS A 240 3.10 -11.11 16.25
C LYS A 240 2.81 -9.78 15.59
N MET A 241 3.74 -8.83 15.71
CA MET A 241 3.63 -7.51 15.07
C MET A 241 3.49 -7.61 13.54
N VAL A 242 2.49 -6.92 12.99
CA VAL A 242 2.26 -6.72 11.57
C VAL A 242 2.60 -5.29 11.15
N LEU A 243 2.13 -4.31 11.93
CA LEU A 243 2.34 -2.89 11.66
C LEU A 243 2.42 -2.12 12.98
N ALA A 244 3.39 -1.22 13.09
CA ALA A 244 3.52 -0.25 14.17
C ALA A 244 3.67 1.16 13.61
N ALA A 245 3.64 2.16 14.47
CA ALA A 245 3.92 3.54 14.09
C ALA A 245 5.27 3.66 13.38
N ARG A 246 5.31 4.42 12.31
CA ARG A 246 6.53 4.63 11.53
C ARG A 246 6.53 6.00 10.84
N ASN A 247 7.73 6.56 10.70
CA ASN A 247 7.89 7.89 10.11
C ASN A 247 7.05 8.95 10.83
N ARG A 248 6.08 9.54 10.11
CA ARG A 248 5.21 10.61 10.61
C ARG A 248 3.74 10.18 10.75
N VAL A 249 3.47 8.86 10.67
CA VAL A 249 2.14 8.27 10.90
C VAL A 249 2.15 7.45 12.18
N MET A 250 1.22 7.76 13.05
CA MET A 250 1.17 7.27 14.43
C MET A 250 -0.06 6.41 14.66
N GLY A 251 0.07 5.40 15.51
CA GLY A 251 -1.03 4.60 15.97
C GLY A 251 -1.81 3.89 14.85
N PRO A 252 -1.17 3.03 14.01
CA PRO A 252 -1.92 2.25 13.04
C PRO A 252 -2.80 1.22 13.73
N GLY A 253 -4.07 1.21 13.38
CA GLY A 253 -5.04 0.30 13.96
C GLY A 253 -6.26 0.11 13.08
N HIS A 254 -7.20 -0.67 13.59
CA HIS A 254 -8.45 -1.00 12.94
C HIS A 254 -8.20 -1.56 11.53
N PHE A 255 -7.72 -2.77 11.47
CA PHE A 255 -7.36 -3.47 10.25
C PHE A 255 -8.63 -3.75 9.41
N GLY A 256 -8.61 -3.32 8.15
CA GLY A 256 -9.55 -3.81 7.14
C GLY A 256 -8.93 -5.02 6.44
N ARG A 257 -9.76 -5.98 6.06
CA ARG A 257 -9.31 -7.27 5.49
C ARG A 257 -8.35 -7.11 4.31
N PHE A 258 -7.64 -8.19 3.98
CA PHE A 258 -6.76 -8.23 2.83
C PHE A 258 -7.52 -7.98 1.53
N ILE A 259 -6.94 -7.11 0.71
CA ILE A 259 -7.51 -6.72 -0.58
C ILE A 259 -6.58 -7.22 -1.66
N VAL A 260 -7.14 -7.90 -2.66
CA VAL A 260 -6.38 -8.29 -3.87
C VAL A 260 -6.86 -7.44 -5.04
N GLU A 261 -5.96 -6.62 -5.57
CA GLU A 261 -6.23 -5.76 -6.72
C GLU A 261 -5.17 -6.00 -7.79
N ASP A 262 -5.58 -6.39 -8.99
CA ASP A 262 -4.68 -6.79 -10.09
C ASP A 262 -3.63 -7.84 -9.68
N GLY A 263 -3.99 -8.78 -8.78
CA GLY A 263 -3.09 -9.81 -8.29
C GLY A 263 -2.07 -9.34 -7.25
N VAL A 264 -2.20 -8.12 -6.74
CA VAL A 264 -1.35 -7.58 -5.66
C VAL A 264 -2.15 -7.56 -4.37
N GLU A 265 -1.55 -8.09 -3.32
CA GLU A 265 -2.16 -8.10 -1.99
C GLU A 265 -1.86 -6.80 -1.24
N LYS A 266 -2.89 -6.24 -0.64
CA LYS A 266 -2.85 -5.00 0.15
C LYS A 266 -3.65 -5.16 1.43
N MET A 267 -3.41 -4.28 2.39
CA MET A 267 -4.20 -4.14 3.61
C MET A 267 -4.56 -2.68 3.82
N SER A 268 -5.67 -2.44 4.49
CA SER A 268 -6.05 -1.11 4.96
C SER A 268 -6.09 -1.03 6.47
N CYS A 269 -5.94 0.17 6.99
CA CYS A 269 -6.08 0.53 8.39
C CYS A 269 -6.35 2.03 8.50
N HIS A 270 -6.55 2.55 9.69
CA HIS A 270 -6.31 3.97 9.92
C HIS A 270 -4.98 4.21 10.65
N TYR A 271 -4.48 5.41 10.55
CA TYR A 271 -3.52 5.98 11.48
C TYR A 271 -4.29 6.91 12.42
N GLU A 272 -4.07 6.80 13.72
CA GLU A 272 -4.64 7.72 14.71
C GLU A 272 -4.23 9.18 14.44
N ALA A 273 -2.99 9.38 13.99
CA ALA A 273 -2.51 10.67 13.57
C ALA A 273 -1.53 10.59 12.40
N ASP A 274 -1.81 11.35 11.36
CA ASP A 274 -0.85 11.69 10.32
C ASP A 274 -0.29 13.10 10.59
N LEU A 275 0.99 13.17 10.96
CA LEU A 275 1.65 14.44 11.33
C LEU A 275 1.88 15.36 10.13
N ASP A 276 1.81 14.86 8.90
CA ASP A 276 1.85 15.65 7.68
C ASP A 276 0.47 16.25 7.34
N LEU A 277 -0.60 15.63 7.87
CA LEU A 277 -1.98 16.09 7.75
C LEU A 277 -2.54 16.68 9.07
N SER A 278 -1.71 17.46 9.78
CA SER A 278 -2.07 18.15 11.02
C SER A 278 -2.49 17.23 12.17
N GLY A 279 -1.96 16.01 12.22
CA GLY A 279 -2.25 15.03 13.26
C GLY A 279 -3.68 14.48 13.21
N ARG A 280 -4.35 14.55 12.06
CA ARG A 280 -5.68 13.96 11.86
C ARG A 280 -5.58 12.47 11.61
N SER A 281 -6.63 11.75 12.00
CA SER A 281 -6.78 10.33 11.64
C SER A 281 -7.01 10.17 10.13
N THR A 282 -6.28 9.24 9.51
CA THR A 282 -6.26 9.06 8.06
C THR A 282 -6.30 7.60 7.64
N LEU A 283 -6.88 7.34 6.47
CA LEU A 283 -6.84 6.03 5.82
C LEU A 283 -5.41 5.67 5.39
N GLY A 284 -4.94 4.50 5.78
CA GLY A 284 -3.73 3.85 5.28
C GLY A 284 -4.08 2.68 4.38
N ILE A 285 -3.46 2.60 3.20
CA ILE A 285 -3.53 1.44 2.30
C ILE A 285 -2.09 1.05 1.98
N LEU A 286 -1.71 -0.16 2.34
CA LEU A 286 -0.33 -0.62 2.33
C LEU A 286 -0.19 -1.92 1.56
N PRO A 287 0.94 -2.15 0.88
CA PRO A 287 1.28 -3.47 0.37
C PRO A 287 1.32 -4.49 1.51
N LEU A 288 0.92 -5.72 1.23
CA LEU A 288 0.98 -6.83 2.16
C LEU A 288 2.09 -7.79 1.73
N LEU A 289 3.06 -8.01 2.62
CA LEU A 289 4.15 -8.95 2.43
C LEU A 289 3.92 -10.20 3.27
N TRP A 290 4.46 -11.33 2.80
CA TRP A 290 4.43 -12.58 3.52
C TRP A 290 5.84 -13.06 3.84
N LYS A 291 6.16 -13.16 5.12
CA LYS A 291 7.47 -13.62 5.58
C LYS A 291 7.32 -14.86 6.46
N ASN A 292 7.81 -15.99 5.96
CA ASN A 292 7.69 -17.29 6.63
C ASN A 292 6.22 -17.66 6.97
N GLY A 293 5.27 -17.33 6.09
CA GLY A 293 3.84 -17.57 6.29
C GLY A 293 3.18 -16.64 7.32
N TRP A 294 3.75 -15.45 7.54
CA TRP A 294 3.20 -14.39 8.39
C TRP A 294 3.05 -13.09 7.61
N PRO A 295 1.91 -12.40 7.75
CA PRO A 295 1.71 -11.11 7.13
C PRO A 295 2.60 -10.06 7.79
N VAL A 296 3.08 -9.12 6.98
CA VAL A 296 3.83 -7.92 7.38
C VAL A 296 3.43 -6.78 6.47
N ALA A 297 3.14 -5.62 7.04
CA ALA A 297 2.85 -4.45 6.22
C ALA A 297 4.09 -3.98 5.47
N GLY A 298 3.98 -3.84 4.16
CA GLY A 298 4.97 -3.24 3.28
C GLY A 298 4.94 -1.72 3.32
N GLU A 299 5.65 -1.10 2.39
CA GLU A 299 5.65 0.36 2.19
C GLU A 299 5.46 0.67 0.70
N ASN A 300 4.62 1.65 0.39
CA ASN A 300 4.59 2.22 -0.95
C ASN A 300 5.95 2.84 -1.28
N LEU A 301 6.35 2.75 -2.56
CA LEU A 301 7.63 3.33 -3.00
C LEU A 301 7.61 4.84 -2.74
N ARG A 302 8.63 5.33 -2.03
CA ARG A 302 8.81 6.77 -1.79
C ARG A 302 9.38 7.44 -3.02
N GLU A 303 9.11 8.73 -3.16
CA GLU A 303 9.83 9.53 -4.14
C GLU A 303 11.33 9.56 -3.84
N GLY A 304 12.15 9.56 -4.87
CA GLY A 304 13.60 9.54 -4.70
C GLY A 304 14.35 9.18 -5.96
N THR A 305 15.65 9.10 -5.82
CA THR A 305 16.54 8.61 -6.88
C THR A 305 16.98 7.19 -6.56
N TYR A 306 16.80 6.30 -7.53
CA TYR A 306 17.02 4.87 -7.37
C TYR A 306 17.79 4.30 -8.57
N GLU A 307 18.51 3.23 -8.32
CA GLU A 307 18.87 2.25 -9.35
C GLU A 307 17.75 1.20 -9.38
N ILE A 308 17.25 0.90 -10.59
CA ILE A 308 16.19 -0.10 -10.81
C ILE A 308 16.89 -1.40 -11.21
N GLU A 309 17.03 -2.30 -10.23
CA GLU A 309 17.78 -3.56 -10.36
C GLU A 309 16.80 -4.70 -10.62
N SER A 310 17.10 -5.56 -11.61
CA SER A 310 16.35 -6.79 -11.82
C SER A 310 16.57 -7.75 -10.65
N GLU A 311 15.56 -8.56 -10.30
CA GLU A 311 15.74 -9.65 -9.32
C GLU A 311 16.77 -10.68 -9.82
N ARG A 312 17.02 -10.76 -11.12
CA ARG A 312 18.22 -11.40 -11.67
C ARG A 312 19.44 -10.57 -11.26
N ARG A 313 20.20 -11.07 -10.33
CA ARG A 313 21.31 -10.34 -9.69
C ARG A 313 22.33 -9.79 -10.67
N GLY A 314 22.76 -8.55 -10.42
CA GLY A 314 23.83 -7.88 -11.15
C GLY A 314 23.38 -7.14 -12.40
N TYR A 315 22.09 -7.04 -12.67
CA TYR A 315 21.55 -6.33 -13.84
C TYR A 315 20.70 -5.13 -13.41
N SER A 316 20.89 -4.02 -14.11
CA SER A 316 20.17 -2.76 -13.85
C SER A 316 19.58 -2.17 -15.13
N LEU A 317 18.48 -1.45 -14.98
CA LEU A 317 17.86 -0.69 -16.06
C LEU A 317 18.74 0.54 -16.38
N GLU A 318 19.13 0.72 -17.65
CA GLU A 318 20.00 1.82 -18.07
C GLU A 318 19.63 2.39 -19.43
N LEU A 319 20.06 3.64 -19.68
CA LEU A 319 20.03 4.21 -21.01
C LEU A 319 21.08 3.57 -21.92
N VAL A 320 20.73 3.41 -23.21
CA VAL A 320 21.66 3.02 -24.27
C VAL A 320 22.47 4.24 -24.70
N VAL A 321 23.42 4.65 -23.85
CA VAL A 321 24.34 5.76 -24.10
C VAL A 321 25.75 5.40 -23.64
N ASP A 322 26.76 6.01 -24.29
CA ASP A 322 28.13 5.93 -23.82
C ASP A 322 28.34 6.97 -22.71
N PHE A 323 28.43 6.49 -21.46
CA PHE A 323 28.71 7.37 -20.33
C PHE A 323 30.20 7.55 -20.10
N VAL A 324 31.01 6.51 -20.36
CA VAL A 324 32.47 6.55 -20.21
C VAL A 324 33.13 6.79 -21.56
N ARG A 325 33.69 7.96 -21.78
CA ARG A 325 34.61 8.16 -22.91
C ARG A 325 35.86 7.33 -22.67
N MET A 326 35.96 6.24 -23.37
CA MET A 326 37.24 5.53 -23.48
C MET A 326 38.22 6.48 -24.16
N ALA A 327 39.15 7.06 -23.42
CA ALA A 327 40.26 7.77 -24.00
C ALA A 327 41.00 6.79 -24.90
N GLY A 328 40.97 7.03 -26.23
CA GLY A 328 41.26 6.12 -27.30
C GLY A 328 42.39 5.11 -27.09
N GLY A 329 42.15 3.89 -27.59
CA GLY A 329 43.11 2.85 -27.72
C GLY A 329 43.11 1.80 -26.60
N MET A 330 43.29 0.54 -26.98
CA MET A 330 43.54 -0.57 -26.05
C MET A 330 44.67 -0.20 -25.07
N ARG A 331 44.34 0.27 -23.90
CA ARG A 331 45.32 0.48 -22.83
C ARG A 331 45.64 -0.86 -22.19
N GLY A 332 46.58 -1.56 -22.73
CA GLY A 332 47.04 -2.84 -22.18
C GLY A 332 48.27 -3.43 -22.86
N PHE A 333 48.49 -3.12 -24.11
CA PHE A 333 49.67 -3.58 -24.83
C PHE A 333 50.63 -2.42 -25.04
N GLY A 334 51.76 -2.42 -24.30
CA GLY A 334 52.88 -1.50 -24.52
C GLY A 334 53.09 -0.40 -23.48
N ARG A 335 52.50 -0.46 -22.30
CA ARG A 335 52.85 0.44 -21.21
C ARG A 335 54.14 0.00 -20.54
N ASN A 336 55.10 0.92 -20.42
CA ASN A 336 56.18 0.76 -19.48
C ASN A 336 55.63 0.68 -18.05
N ALA A 337 55.94 -0.36 -17.32
CA ALA A 337 55.46 -0.61 -15.97
C ALA A 337 55.77 0.51 -14.95
N ASN A 338 56.57 1.49 -15.34
CA ASN A 338 57.02 2.62 -14.50
C ASN A 338 56.34 3.95 -14.80
N GLU A 339 55.38 4.02 -15.73
CA GLU A 339 54.62 5.25 -15.92
C GLU A 339 53.49 5.35 -14.90
N PRO A 340 53.39 6.45 -14.11
CA PRO A 340 52.31 6.63 -13.18
C PRO A 340 50.98 6.68 -13.93
N VAL A 341 50.03 5.88 -13.47
CA VAL A 341 48.66 5.91 -13.98
C VAL A 341 48.04 7.27 -13.59
N LYS A 342 47.87 8.15 -14.58
CA LYS A 342 47.09 9.37 -14.33
C LYS A 342 45.66 8.97 -13.97
N PRO A 343 45.13 9.43 -12.85
CA PRO A 343 43.70 9.20 -12.53
C PRO A 343 42.88 9.77 -13.67
N VAL A 344 41.95 8.97 -14.18
CA VAL A 344 40.90 9.47 -15.08
C VAL A 344 39.95 10.29 -14.23
N PRO A 345 39.70 11.57 -14.53
CA PRO A 345 38.71 12.34 -13.79
C PRO A 345 37.37 11.61 -13.77
N SER A 346 36.66 11.63 -12.66
CA SER A 346 35.28 11.17 -12.61
C SER A 346 34.46 11.99 -13.62
N GLN A 347 33.70 11.31 -14.47
CA GLN A 347 32.82 11.98 -15.40
C GLN A 347 31.49 12.24 -14.68
N GLU A 348 31.09 13.49 -14.61
CA GLU A 348 29.78 13.89 -14.15
C GLU A 348 28.76 13.80 -15.30
N LEU A 349 27.47 13.69 -14.96
CA LEU A 349 26.40 13.67 -15.95
C LEU A 349 26.44 14.90 -16.86
N ALA A 350 26.69 16.07 -16.30
CA ALA A 350 26.79 17.33 -17.03
C ALA A 350 27.88 17.33 -18.13
N ASP A 351 28.96 16.55 -17.96
CA ASP A 351 30.06 16.47 -18.91
C ASP A 351 29.73 15.67 -20.18
N VAL A 352 28.67 14.88 -20.15
CA VAL A 352 28.35 13.93 -21.22
C VAL A 352 26.93 14.09 -21.77
N ILE A 353 26.02 14.74 -21.04
CA ILE A 353 24.60 14.87 -21.43
C ILE A 353 24.42 15.55 -22.79
N ASP A 354 25.24 16.56 -23.11
CA ASP A 354 25.22 17.27 -24.39
C ASP A 354 25.64 16.39 -25.57
N THR A 355 26.20 15.22 -25.29
CA THR A 355 26.61 14.25 -26.32
C THR A 355 25.49 13.25 -26.64
N TRP A 356 24.42 13.25 -25.85
CA TRP A 356 23.32 12.32 -26.04
C TRP A 356 22.39 12.74 -27.18
N PRO A 357 21.73 11.79 -27.85
CA PRO A 357 20.71 12.11 -28.82
C PRO A 357 19.62 13.02 -28.25
N THR A 358 19.18 13.99 -29.02
CA THR A 358 18.08 14.91 -28.61
C THR A 358 16.69 14.28 -28.71
N GLY A 359 16.56 13.20 -29.50
CA GLY A 359 15.33 12.43 -29.64
C GLY A 359 15.18 11.32 -28.58
N ASN A 360 14.42 10.30 -28.92
CA ASN A 360 14.24 9.13 -28.06
C ASN A 360 15.56 8.35 -27.92
N ILE A 361 15.77 7.79 -26.74
CA ILE A 361 16.93 6.93 -26.45
C ILE A 361 16.40 5.58 -25.97
N GLY A 362 16.99 4.51 -26.48
CA GLY A 362 16.67 3.15 -26.01
C GLY A 362 17.04 2.91 -24.57
N VAL A 363 16.38 1.93 -23.97
CA VAL A 363 16.65 1.43 -22.63
C VAL A 363 17.08 -0.02 -22.76
N ARG A 364 18.07 -0.45 -21.98
CA ARG A 364 18.54 -1.82 -21.93
C ARG A 364 18.75 -2.30 -20.51
N ILE A 365 18.96 -3.59 -20.36
CA ILE A 365 19.46 -4.21 -19.14
C ILE A 365 20.99 -4.30 -19.28
N GLY A 366 21.70 -3.65 -18.37
CA GLY A 366 23.15 -3.65 -18.34
C GLY A 366 23.71 -4.12 -17.00
N ASP A 367 25.02 -4.37 -16.96
CA ASP A 367 25.68 -4.71 -15.70
C ASP A 367 25.51 -3.61 -14.67
N TYR A 368 25.21 -3.99 -13.44
CA TYR A 368 25.08 -3.05 -12.33
C TYR A 368 26.43 -2.38 -12.02
N MET A 369 26.55 -1.09 -12.28
CA MET A 369 27.79 -0.34 -12.16
C MET A 369 27.68 0.98 -11.38
N THR A 370 26.51 1.28 -10.81
CA THR A 370 26.25 2.56 -10.11
C THR A 370 26.54 3.82 -10.95
N ARG A 371 26.31 3.75 -12.26
CA ARG A 371 26.60 4.85 -13.19
C ARG A 371 25.42 5.83 -13.29
N PRO A 372 25.65 7.12 -13.61
CA PRO A 372 24.58 8.10 -13.74
C PRO A 372 23.44 7.73 -14.69
N HIS A 373 23.75 7.04 -15.81
CA HIS A 373 22.73 6.58 -16.76
C HIS A 373 21.93 5.35 -16.28
N GLN A 374 22.20 4.85 -15.07
CA GLN A 374 21.45 3.82 -14.34
C GLN A 374 20.62 4.40 -13.19
N LYS A 375 20.68 5.72 -12.95
CA LYS A 375 19.97 6.38 -11.85
C LYS A 375 18.67 7.01 -12.36
N TRP A 376 17.59 6.67 -11.70
CA TRP A 376 16.24 7.08 -12.07
C TRP A 376 15.60 7.84 -10.92
N THR A 377 15.15 9.04 -11.18
CA THR A 377 14.32 9.80 -10.24
C THR A 377 12.87 9.41 -10.45
N ILE A 378 12.26 8.93 -9.38
CA ILE A 378 10.88 8.46 -9.35
C ILE A 378 10.09 9.41 -8.45
N THR A 379 9.03 10.00 -9.00
CA THR A 379 8.14 10.90 -8.26
C THR A 379 6.70 10.63 -8.65
N PRO A 380 5.72 10.85 -7.75
CA PRO A 380 4.31 10.87 -8.14
C PRO A 380 4.10 11.79 -9.34
N ALA A 381 3.36 11.33 -10.33
CA ALA A 381 3.08 12.12 -11.51
C ALA A 381 2.09 13.23 -11.15
N PRO A 382 2.36 14.51 -11.54
CA PRO A 382 1.46 15.61 -11.25
C PRO A 382 0.08 15.37 -11.90
N ASP A 383 -0.99 15.73 -11.19
CA ASP A 383 -2.37 15.73 -11.70
C ASP A 383 -2.84 14.41 -12.32
N SER A 384 -2.13 13.30 -12.06
CA SER A 384 -2.56 11.97 -12.49
C SER A 384 -3.49 11.33 -11.46
N SER A 385 -4.43 10.50 -11.93
CA SER A 385 -5.14 9.55 -11.08
C SER A 385 -4.17 8.51 -10.53
N GLY A 386 -4.61 7.76 -9.54
CA GLY A 386 -3.83 6.65 -8.98
C GLY A 386 -4.42 5.28 -9.32
N TYR A 387 -4.06 4.33 -8.51
CA TYR A 387 -4.63 3.00 -8.38
C TYR A 387 -4.77 2.69 -6.88
N LEU A 388 -5.39 1.59 -6.51
CA LEU A 388 -5.65 1.31 -5.09
C LEU A 388 -4.34 1.37 -4.27
N GLY A 389 -4.27 2.37 -3.38
CA GLY A 389 -3.18 2.58 -2.44
C GLY A 389 -1.95 3.31 -2.98
N GLY A 390 -1.91 3.76 -4.24
CA GLY A 390 -0.74 4.45 -4.78
C GLY A 390 -1.02 5.38 -5.95
N PRO A 391 -0.12 6.35 -6.21
CA PRO A 391 -0.17 7.21 -7.38
C PRO A 391 0.40 6.51 -8.60
N TYR A 392 0.12 7.01 -9.79
CA TYR A 392 1.02 6.79 -10.91
C TYR A 392 2.29 7.60 -10.73
N TYR A 393 3.40 7.04 -11.17
CA TYR A 393 4.73 7.65 -11.07
C TYR A 393 5.23 8.10 -12.44
N LYS A 394 5.98 9.19 -12.48
CA LYS A 394 6.94 9.46 -13.55
C LYS A 394 8.30 8.90 -13.16
N ILE A 395 9.01 8.33 -14.12
CA ILE A 395 10.35 7.76 -13.96
C ILE A 395 11.25 8.49 -14.96
N VAL A 396 12.20 9.29 -14.48
CA VAL A 396 13.11 10.08 -15.32
C VAL A 396 14.56 9.77 -14.99
N ILE A 397 15.46 9.89 -15.96
CA ILE A 397 16.89 9.79 -15.66
C ILE A 397 17.30 10.94 -14.74
N ALA A 398 17.97 10.60 -13.64
CA ALA A 398 18.36 11.57 -12.62
C ALA A 398 19.18 12.72 -13.23
N GLY A 399 18.81 13.95 -12.88
CA GLY A 399 19.44 15.16 -13.40
C GLY A 399 19.00 15.58 -14.81
N THR A 400 17.96 14.94 -15.37
CA THR A 400 17.38 15.29 -16.68
C THR A 400 15.85 15.33 -16.62
N GLU A 401 15.20 15.77 -17.71
CA GLU A 401 13.75 15.68 -17.88
C GLU A 401 13.35 14.42 -18.69
N ARG A 402 14.31 13.61 -19.07
CA ARG A 402 14.12 12.46 -19.96
C ARG A 402 13.36 11.33 -19.26
N ALA A 403 12.16 11.04 -19.76
CA ALA A 403 11.17 10.16 -19.12
C ALA A 403 11.08 8.78 -19.76
N LEU A 404 10.91 7.75 -18.94
CA LEU A 404 10.62 6.38 -19.37
C LEU A 404 9.21 6.31 -19.95
N ALA A 405 9.06 5.67 -21.11
CA ALA A 405 7.79 5.51 -21.81
C ALA A 405 7.66 4.12 -22.46
N ALA A 406 6.43 3.59 -22.48
CA ALA A 406 6.08 2.39 -23.23
C ALA A 406 5.87 2.70 -24.70
N THR A 407 6.17 1.74 -25.58
CA THR A 407 5.96 1.85 -27.04
C THR A 407 4.83 0.94 -27.53
N ALA A 408 4.36 1.18 -28.75
CA ALA A 408 3.34 0.35 -29.39
C ALA A 408 3.81 -1.09 -29.66
N ASP A 409 5.10 -1.33 -29.72
CA ASP A 409 5.71 -2.65 -29.92
C ASP A 409 5.97 -3.39 -28.59
N ALA A 410 5.38 -2.89 -27.49
CA ALA A 410 5.58 -3.42 -26.13
C ALA A 410 7.04 -3.40 -25.67
N GLU A 411 7.79 -2.42 -26.07
CA GLU A 411 9.14 -2.11 -25.61
C GLU A 411 9.13 -0.84 -24.73
N VAL A 412 10.28 -0.48 -24.17
CA VAL A 412 10.48 0.73 -23.39
C VAL A 412 11.61 1.57 -23.96
N ILE A 413 11.39 2.87 -23.97
CA ILE A 413 12.35 3.87 -24.38
C ILE A 413 12.36 5.02 -23.38
N THR A 414 13.28 5.97 -23.53
CA THR A 414 13.11 7.28 -22.94
C THR A 414 12.79 8.31 -24.00
N VAL A 415 11.81 9.16 -23.70
CA VAL A 415 11.46 10.36 -24.48
C VAL A 415 12.17 11.58 -23.88
N PRO A 416 12.37 12.68 -24.64
CA PRO A 416 13.14 13.83 -24.17
C PRO A 416 12.61 14.48 -22.88
N GLU A 417 11.29 14.49 -22.70
CA GLU A 417 10.63 15.11 -21.54
C GLU A 417 9.36 14.37 -21.12
N PHE A 418 8.97 14.53 -19.88
CA PHE A 418 7.70 14.05 -19.36
C PHE A 418 6.57 15.00 -19.77
N THR A 419 5.58 14.47 -20.48
CA THR A 419 4.41 15.25 -20.95
C THR A 419 3.12 14.88 -20.22
N GLY A 420 3.13 13.84 -19.38
CA GLY A 420 1.94 13.30 -18.75
C GLY A 420 1.14 12.34 -19.64
N ALA A 421 1.67 11.96 -20.79
CA ALA A 421 1.04 10.97 -21.66
C ALA A 421 0.88 9.62 -20.94
N PRO A 422 -0.23 8.88 -21.16
CA PRO A 422 -0.53 7.65 -20.42
C PRO A 422 0.57 6.60 -20.43
N GLU A 423 1.32 6.48 -21.52
CA GLU A 423 2.46 5.57 -21.69
C GLU A 423 3.70 5.99 -20.90
N GLN A 424 3.73 7.20 -20.33
CA GLN A 424 4.79 7.72 -19.46
C GLN A 424 4.44 7.62 -17.97
N LEU A 425 3.24 7.13 -17.66
CA LEU A 425 2.74 6.94 -16.30
C LEU A 425 2.96 5.49 -15.87
N TRP A 426 3.57 5.29 -14.71
CA TRP A 426 3.99 3.97 -14.25
C TRP A 426 3.33 3.61 -12.92
N ARG A 427 2.75 2.43 -12.86
CA ARG A 427 2.31 1.77 -11.63
C ARG A 427 3.49 0.96 -11.07
N ILE A 428 3.75 1.09 -9.76
CA ILE A 428 4.83 0.38 -9.07
C ILE A 428 4.22 -0.28 -7.84
N ASP A 429 4.11 -1.60 -7.85
CA ASP A 429 3.53 -2.38 -6.75
C ASP A 429 4.61 -3.14 -6.01
N GLN A 430 4.66 -3.03 -4.69
CA GLN A 430 5.43 -3.96 -3.88
C GLN A 430 4.68 -5.29 -3.77
N LEU A 431 5.36 -6.38 -4.07
CA LEU A 431 4.82 -7.73 -4.10
C LEU A 431 4.95 -8.41 -2.74
N THR A 432 4.29 -9.55 -2.57
CA THR A 432 4.25 -10.29 -1.30
C THR A 432 5.61 -10.79 -0.81
N ASP A 433 6.60 -10.95 -1.70
CA ASP A 433 7.98 -11.32 -1.38
C ASP A 433 8.90 -10.11 -1.11
N GLY A 434 8.38 -8.89 -1.26
CA GLY A 434 9.09 -7.64 -1.05
C GLY A 434 9.75 -7.06 -2.32
N THR A 435 9.75 -7.78 -3.43
CA THR A 435 10.15 -7.27 -4.75
C THR A 435 9.07 -6.37 -5.34
N TYR A 436 9.31 -5.81 -6.52
CA TYR A 436 8.38 -4.89 -7.14
C TYR A 436 8.00 -5.32 -8.55
N ARG A 437 6.75 -5.03 -8.92
CA ARG A 437 6.23 -5.06 -10.28
C ARG A 437 6.16 -3.62 -10.81
N ILE A 438 6.60 -3.41 -12.05
CA ILE A 438 6.55 -2.10 -12.73
C ILE A 438 5.69 -2.26 -13.98
N MET A 439 4.64 -1.44 -14.13
CA MET A 439 3.70 -1.49 -15.24
C MET A 439 3.42 -0.10 -15.81
N PRO A 440 3.44 0.12 -17.13
CA PRO A 440 2.91 1.37 -17.68
C PRO A 440 1.39 1.41 -17.49
N ARG A 441 0.84 2.60 -17.33
CA ARG A 441 -0.61 2.79 -17.28
C ARG A 441 -1.29 2.32 -18.56
N VAL A 442 -0.65 2.57 -19.70
CA VAL A 442 -1.12 2.16 -21.03
C VAL A 442 0.07 1.71 -21.87
N VAL A 443 -0.12 0.62 -22.58
CA VAL A 443 0.74 0.25 -23.72
C VAL A 443 0.04 0.72 -24.97
N PRO A 444 0.63 1.63 -25.78
CA PRO A 444 -0.03 2.16 -26.95
C PRO A 444 -0.52 1.05 -27.90
N ASN A 445 -1.72 1.20 -28.43
CA ASN A 445 -2.38 0.21 -29.31
C ASN A 445 -2.63 -1.17 -28.67
N SER A 446 -2.69 -1.26 -27.36
CA SER A 446 -2.96 -2.51 -26.63
C SER A 446 -3.89 -2.27 -25.43
N ASP A 447 -4.85 -3.17 -25.25
CA ASP A 447 -5.70 -3.22 -24.05
C ASP A 447 -5.11 -4.14 -22.95
N LYS A 448 -3.92 -4.71 -23.20
CA LYS A 448 -3.29 -5.65 -22.27
C LYS A 448 -2.58 -4.90 -21.15
N LYS A 449 -2.75 -5.40 -19.92
CA LYS A 449 -1.95 -5.00 -18.76
C LYS A 449 -0.62 -5.75 -18.80
N LEU A 450 0.46 -5.07 -19.17
CA LEU A 450 1.79 -5.64 -19.29
C LEU A 450 2.73 -5.05 -18.24
N ALA A 451 3.69 -5.84 -17.79
CA ALA A 451 4.73 -5.44 -16.85
C ALA A 451 6.09 -5.37 -17.52
N LEU A 452 6.98 -4.55 -16.96
CA LEU A 452 8.37 -4.46 -17.35
C LEU A 452 9.09 -5.76 -17.00
N ILE A 453 9.69 -6.40 -18.01
CA ILE A 453 10.37 -7.70 -17.91
C ILE A 453 11.82 -7.55 -18.35
N SER A 454 12.75 -8.10 -17.57
CA SER A 454 14.16 -8.18 -17.92
C SER A 454 14.47 -9.49 -18.63
N ILE A 455 14.77 -9.44 -19.94
CA ILE A 455 15.09 -10.63 -20.73
C ILE A 455 16.52 -10.54 -21.26
N GLY A 456 17.38 -11.52 -20.88
CA GLY A 456 18.77 -11.55 -21.33
C GLY A 456 19.56 -10.30 -20.95
N ASP A 457 20.55 -9.95 -21.75
CA ASP A 457 21.37 -8.74 -21.64
C ASP A 457 20.92 -7.69 -22.67
N SER A 458 19.62 -7.66 -22.96
CA SER A 458 19.06 -6.92 -24.07
C SER A 458 18.04 -5.87 -23.59
N THR A 459 17.34 -5.30 -24.55
CA THR A 459 16.25 -4.38 -24.31
C THR A 459 15.18 -5.04 -23.41
N PRO A 460 14.77 -4.41 -22.31
CA PRO A 460 13.64 -4.88 -21.54
C PRO A 460 12.37 -4.79 -22.41
N THR A 461 11.44 -5.68 -22.18
CA THR A 461 10.16 -5.72 -22.89
C THR A 461 9.01 -5.58 -21.91
N LEU A 462 7.82 -5.31 -22.44
CA LEU A 462 6.57 -5.35 -21.70
C LEU A 462 5.86 -6.67 -22.04
N ALA A 463 5.62 -7.51 -21.04
CA ALA A 463 4.94 -8.79 -21.19
C ALA A 463 4.00 -9.06 -20.01
N GLU A 464 3.23 -10.14 -20.10
CA GLU A 464 2.40 -10.60 -19.00
C GLU A 464 3.26 -10.86 -17.76
N PHE A 465 2.79 -10.40 -16.61
CA PHE A 465 3.52 -10.54 -15.35
C PHE A 465 3.51 -12.01 -14.88
N ASP A 466 4.68 -12.53 -14.52
CA ASP A 466 4.84 -13.84 -13.90
C ASP A 466 5.44 -13.71 -12.50
N MET A 467 4.63 -13.98 -11.47
CA MET A 467 5.03 -13.93 -10.07
C MET A 467 6.17 -14.91 -9.73
N ASN A 468 6.35 -15.97 -10.50
CA ASN A 468 7.36 -17.00 -10.25
C ASN A 468 8.66 -16.75 -11.02
N SER A 469 8.72 -15.69 -11.82
CA SER A 469 9.88 -15.37 -12.65
C SER A 469 10.65 -14.17 -12.11
N ASP A 470 11.94 -14.36 -11.83
CA ASP A 470 12.84 -13.27 -11.46
C ASP A 470 12.99 -12.22 -12.58
N ASN A 471 12.68 -12.59 -13.82
CA ASN A 471 12.66 -11.65 -14.94
C ASN A 471 11.56 -10.58 -14.81
N SER A 472 10.47 -10.89 -14.10
CA SER A 472 9.31 -10.01 -13.93
C SER A 472 9.41 -9.10 -12.70
N LYS A 473 10.47 -9.25 -11.91
CA LYS A 473 10.61 -8.63 -10.59
C LYS A 473 11.77 -7.66 -10.54
N TRP A 474 11.58 -6.62 -9.76
CA TRP A 474 12.51 -5.51 -9.63
C TRP A 474 12.78 -5.13 -8.19
N ASN A 475 13.92 -4.50 -7.95
CA ASN A 475 14.32 -3.89 -6.69
C ASN A 475 14.70 -2.43 -6.91
N PHE A 476 14.46 -1.60 -5.91
CA PHE A 476 14.83 -0.19 -5.92
C PHE A 476 15.92 0.03 -4.86
N ARG A 477 17.09 0.41 -5.31
CA ARG A 477 18.19 0.77 -4.43
C ARG A 477 18.31 2.27 -4.37
N ALA A 478 18.01 2.85 -3.20
CA ALA A 478 18.09 4.28 -2.95
C ALA A 478 19.54 4.79 -2.97
N HIS A 479 19.75 6.00 -3.45
CA HIS A 479 20.99 6.75 -3.42
C HIS A 479 20.98 7.89 -2.41
#